data_f803ad44a796b846a1616a648ae29653
#
_entry.id   f803ad44a796b846a1616a648ae29653
#
_cell.length_a   1.000
_cell.length_b   1.000
_cell.length_c   1.000
_cell.angle_alpha   90.00
_cell.angle_beta   90.00
_cell.angle_gamma   90.00
#
_symmetry.space_group_name_H-M   'P 1'
#
loop_
_entity.id
_entity.type
_entity.pdbx_description
1 polymer ?
#
loop_
_entity_poly.entity_id
_entity_poly.type
_entity_poly.pdbx_seq_one_letter_code
_entity_poly.pdbx_strand_id
1 'polypeptide(L)'
;MSFFIIVSSSNKYAEYLGGSPTFAGLVIGIPTVFGGLALMPMTRLDKGKGPCLADSVLLTNTNIGGYALSLHIGCFSAILGHIVYAMAYRTQFLYMILIGRCLNGISFTGFMYSKRYCTDPRIVGIRRRTTLASFLVIGQGLGMSLGPFLGGLLYKIGFSNQIFNGYTSPGWIMAGVYVIFWIFVALYFEDVPRVTGAESLPMTNTNTMPIDDNSNPITSTNLITSVTRTLMTFLAQFTAEQWGAILCMCWFSMTCFFILGSWEANLPVFGANTPTLQWSPFAAGNFIALGGITAFPFLLANIFLARRTQDRKLLAFGTGLGLLGLLVFVSILRSGKVNYGSLFVCWWAIALGFNLTTTATISLLSKQLPPEWNRWSSMAIQYSNYTGRVTGAVWGGSGVSVGMLHYVGLEIGVVGIGAVLFTTLWRHLKTKTG
;
A
#
# COMPACT_ATOMS: atom_id res chain seq x y z
N MET A 1 1.60 11.72 -1.33
CA MET A 1 0.75 12.89 -1.65
C MET A 1 -0.16 12.61 -2.83
N SER A 2 0.33 12.21 -4.00
CA SER A 2 -0.47 11.91 -5.22
C SER A 2 -1.67 10.97 -4.99
N PHE A 3 -1.55 9.98 -4.15
CA PHE A 3 -2.65 9.09 -3.79
C PHE A 3 -3.74 9.80 -2.96
N PHE A 4 -3.32 10.59 -1.99
CA PHE A 4 -4.21 11.12 -0.96
C PHE A 4 -4.88 12.45 -1.32
N ILE A 5 -4.34 13.20 -2.28
CA ILE A 5 -4.84 14.53 -2.64
C ILE A 5 -6.29 14.52 -3.15
N ILE A 6 -6.72 13.42 -3.73
CA ILE A 6 -8.08 13.28 -4.27
C ILE A 6 -9.10 12.77 -3.23
N VAL A 7 -8.63 12.22 -2.10
CA VAL A 7 -9.51 11.53 -1.13
C VAL A 7 -10.65 12.43 -0.65
N SER A 8 -10.37 13.70 -0.36
CA SER A 8 -11.35 14.66 0.13
C SER A 8 -12.41 15.03 -0.89
N SER A 9 -12.07 15.12 -2.18
CA SER A 9 -12.96 15.60 -3.25
C SER A 9 -13.50 14.49 -4.16
N SER A 10 -12.97 13.26 -4.08
CA SER A 10 -13.29 12.15 -4.98
C SER A 10 -14.80 11.83 -5.01
N ASN A 11 -15.46 11.83 -3.84
CA ASN A 11 -16.89 11.54 -3.77
C ASN A 11 -17.71 12.60 -4.52
N LYS A 12 -17.43 13.88 -4.27
CA LYS A 12 -18.15 14.99 -4.93
C LYS A 12 -17.87 15.07 -6.42
N TYR A 13 -16.65 14.71 -6.83
CA TYR A 13 -16.33 14.66 -8.26
C TYR A 13 -17.02 13.50 -8.97
N ALA A 14 -17.06 12.32 -8.36
CA ALA A 14 -17.81 11.18 -8.90
C ALA A 14 -19.31 11.50 -8.96
N GLU A 15 -19.89 12.06 -7.91
CA GLU A 15 -21.29 12.48 -7.85
C GLU A 15 -21.63 13.50 -8.95
N TYR A 16 -20.78 14.49 -9.18
CA TYR A 16 -20.96 15.48 -10.25
C TYR A 16 -21.05 14.84 -11.65
N LEU A 17 -20.31 13.75 -11.87
CA LEU A 17 -20.32 12.99 -13.14
C LEU A 17 -21.35 11.85 -13.15
N GLY A 18 -22.27 11.80 -12.16
CA GLY A 18 -23.33 10.78 -12.08
C GLY A 18 -22.88 9.45 -11.45
N GLY A 19 -21.74 9.42 -10.78
CA GLY A 19 -21.23 8.23 -10.08
C GLY A 19 -21.75 8.10 -8.65
N SER A 20 -21.60 6.87 -8.10
CA SER A 20 -21.97 6.56 -6.72
C SER A 20 -20.80 6.78 -5.74
N PRO A 21 -21.06 6.88 -4.42
CA PRO A 21 -19.99 6.88 -3.41
C PRO A 21 -19.13 5.61 -3.42
N THR A 22 -19.71 4.45 -3.75
CA THR A 22 -18.96 3.19 -3.93
C THR A 22 -17.98 3.29 -5.09
N PHE A 23 -18.38 3.94 -6.21
CA PHE A 23 -17.48 4.21 -7.33
C PHE A 23 -16.34 5.15 -6.90
N ALA A 24 -16.61 6.17 -6.10
CA ALA A 24 -15.57 7.03 -5.55
C ALA A 24 -14.56 6.24 -4.68
N GLY A 25 -15.05 5.29 -3.87
CA GLY A 25 -14.20 4.37 -3.13
C GLY A 25 -13.31 3.51 -4.05
N LEU A 26 -13.87 2.98 -5.15
CA LEU A 26 -13.11 2.27 -6.17
C LEU A 26 -12.02 3.16 -6.79
N VAL A 27 -12.33 4.40 -7.14
CA VAL A 27 -11.39 5.39 -7.68
C VAL A 27 -10.22 5.65 -6.71
N ILE A 28 -10.48 5.65 -5.42
CA ILE A 28 -9.43 5.77 -4.38
C ILE A 28 -8.57 4.50 -4.33
N GLY A 29 -9.18 3.31 -4.34
CA GLY A 29 -8.48 2.04 -4.13
C GLY A 29 -7.76 1.45 -5.35
N ILE A 30 -8.29 1.66 -6.57
CA ILE A 30 -7.84 0.98 -7.79
C ILE A 30 -6.34 1.15 -8.13
N PRO A 31 -5.67 2.27 -7.80
CA PRO A 31 -4.24 2.41 -8.06
C PRO A 31 -3.40 1.32 -7.41
N THR A 32 -3.82 0.78 -6.27
CA THR A 32 -3.07 -0.27 -5.59
C THR A 32 -3.12 -1.60 -6.35
N VAL A 33 -4.25 -1.90 -7.03
CA VAL A 33 -4.38 -3.08 -7.89
C VAL A 33 -3.41 -2.97 -9.09
N PHE A 34 -3.46 -1.82 -9.79
CA PHE A 34 -2.59 -1.61 -10.95
C PHE A 34 -1.11 -1.49 -10.56
N GLY A 35 -0.80 -0.98 -9.36
CA GLY A 35 0.53 -1.04 -8.78
C GLY A 35 1.02 -2.46 -8.57
N GLY A 36 0.16 -3.34 -8.05
CA GLY A 36 0.47 -4.77 -7.89
C GLY A 36 0.67 -5.48 -9.24
N LEU A 37 -0.23 -5.23 -10.20
CA LEU A 37 -0.13 -5.82 -11.54
C LEU A 37 1.12 -5.35 -12.28
N ALA A 38 1.46 -4.07 -12.20
CA ALA A 38 2.62 -3.50 -12.85
C ALA A 38 3.96 -3.95 -12.22
N LEU A 39 3.95 -4.32 -10.95
CA LEU A 39 5.16 -4.76 -10.26
C LEU A 39 5.74 -6.04 -10.88
N MET A 40 4.90 -6.97 -11.35
CA MET A 40 5.36 -8.23 -11.98
C MET A 40 6.18 -8.00 -13.27
N PRO A 41 5.65 -7.31 -14.31
CA PRO A 41 6.43 -7.05 -15.51
C PRO A 41 7.65 -6.16 -15.23
N MET A 42 7.55 -5.18 -14.34
CA MET A 42 8.66 -4.31 -13.98
C MET A 42 9.82 -5.10 -13.38
N THR A 43 9.56 -6.06 -12.48
CA THR A 43 10.61 -6.92 -11.92
C THR A 43 11.24 -7.85 -12.95
N ARG A 44 10.55 -8.18 -14.03
CA ARG A 44 11.10 -8.95 -15.16
C ARG A 44 11.97 -8.10 -16.09
N LEU A 45 11.54 -6.88 -16.39
CA LEU A 45 12.32 -5.93 -17.17
C LEU A 45 13.66 -5.59 -16.49
N ASP A 46 13.67 -5.58 -15.17
CA ASP A 46 14.84 -5.33 -14.34
C ASP A 46 15.89 -6.48 -14.42
N LYS A 47 15.46 -7.70 -14.72
CA LYS A 47 16.35 -8.89 -14.73
C LYS A 47 17.17 -9.07 -16.02
N GLY A 48 16.98 -8.24 -17.05
CA GLY A 48 17.60 -8.49 -18.36
C GLY A 48 17.31 -9.92 -18.85
N LYS A 49 16.71 -10.09 -20.00
CA LYS A 49 16.34 -11.34 -20.70
C LYS A 49 16.79 -12.66 -20.02
N GLY A 50 16.02 -13.15 -19.09
CA GLY A 50 16.16 -14.48 -18.53
C GLY A 50 14.80 -15.21 -18.61
N PRO A 51 14.76 -16.49 -19.03
CA PRO A 51 13.52 -17.18 -19.29
C PRO A 51 12.86 -17.73 -18.02
N CYS A 52 11.58 -17.91 -18.12
CA CYS A 52 10.67 -18.76 -17.33
C CYS A 52 10.50 -18.60 -15.81
N LEU A 53 9.23 -18.77 -15.45
CA LEU A 53 8.69 -18.73 -14.08
C LEU A 53 9.41 -19.66 -13.08
N ALA A 54 10.05 -20.73 -13.54
CA ALA A 54 10.75 -21.71 -12.72
C ALA A 54 12.07 -21.17 -12.12
N ASP A 55 12.80 -20.36 -12.89
CA ASP A 55 14.08 -19.78 -12.41
C ASP A 55 13.90 -18.67 -11.37
N SER A 56 12.70 -18.12 -11.23
CA SER A 56 12.44 -17.04 -10.29
C SER A 56 12.36 -17.51 -8.82
N VAL A 57 12.23 -18.80 -8.58
CA VAL A 57 12.12 -19.38 -7.23
C VAL A 57 13.51 -19.68 -6.64
N LEU A 58 14.51 -19.97 -7.48
CA LEU A 58 15.82 -20.45 -7.02
C LEU A 58 16.97 -19.44 -7.15
N LEU A 59 16.76 -18.25 -7.71
CA LEU A 59 17.87 -17.31 -7.96
C LEU A 59 18.19 -16.42 -6.76
N THR A 60 19.02 -16.98 -5.93
CA THR A 60 20.08 -16.27 -5.22
C THR A 60 20.87 -15.36 -6.16
N ASN A 61 20.84 -14.06 -5.90
CA ASN A 61 21.98 -13.15 -6.00
C ASN A 61 22.56 -12.70 -7.35
N THR A 62 21.96 -12.83 -8.50
CA THR A 62 22.59 -12.33 -9.71
C THR A 62 21.71 -11.37 -10.52
N ASN A 63 22.30 -10.22 -10.86
CA ASN A 63 21.82 -9.20 -11.82
C ASN A 63 20.54 -8.49 -11.45
N ILE A 64 20.64 -7.67 -10.43
CA ILE A 64 19.64 -6.65 -10.17
C ILE A 64 19.91 -5.52 -11.17
N GLY A 65 18.96 -5.26 -12.09
CA GLY A 65 19.02 -4.16 -13.04
C GLY A 65 18.96 -2.80 -12.35
N GLY A 66 19.01 -1.75 -13.17
CA GLY A 66 18.98 -0.37 -12.68
C GLY A 66 17.58 0.06 -12.19
N TYR A 67 17.54 1.19 -11.53
CA TYR A 67 16.32 1.81 -11.02
C TYR A 67 15.71 2.85 -11.97
N ALA A 68 16.50 3.39 -12.90
CA ALA A 68 16.15 4.50 -13.79
C ALA A 68 14.89 4.21 -14.61
N LEU A 69 14.82 3.04 -15.27
CA LEU A 69 13.69 2.69 -16.12
C LEU A 69 12.36 2.69 -15.32
N SER A 70 12.36 2.11 -14.13
CA SER A 70 11.18 2.07 -13.26
C SER A 70 10.74 3.45 -12.82
N LEU A 71 11.70 4.35 -12.55
CA LEU A 71 11.42 5.73 -12.18
C LEU A 71 10.83 6.52 -13.34
N HIS A 72 11.41 6.40 -14.55
CA HIS A 72 10.90 7.07 -15.74
C HIS A 72 9.49 6.61 -16.12
N ILE A 73 9.22 5.29 -16.12
CA ILE A 73 7.89 4.74 -16.37
C ILE A 73 6.91 5.21 -15.28
N GLY A 74 7.34 5.23 -14.03
CA GLY A 74 6.53 5.71 -12.90
C GLY A 74 6.16 7.18 -13.05
N CYS A 75 7.09 8.06 -13.39
CA CYS A 75 6.83 9.48 -13.63
C CYS A 75 5.90 9.69 -14.81
N PHE A 76 6.18 9.06 -15.95
CA PHE A 76 5.35 9.17 -17.14
C PHE A 76 3.91 8.72 -16.90
N SER A 77 3.73 7.55 -16.27
CA SER A 77 2.39 7.03 -15.96
C SER A 77 1.65 7.90 -14.93
N ALA A 78 2.37 8.50 -13.97
CA ALA A 78 1.78 9.44 -13.03
C ALA A 78 1.26 10.70 -13.73
N ILE A 79 2.07 11.32 -14.59
CA ILE A 79 1.70 12.52 -15.35
C ILE A 79 0.47 12.22 -16.21
N LEU A 80 0.53 11.16 -17.01
CA LEU A 80 -0.56 10.77 -17.89
C LEU A 80 -1.84 10.48 -17.09
N GLY A 81 -1.72 9.73 -16.01
CA GLY A 81 -2.86 9.39 -15.15
C GLY A 81 -3.51 10.61 -14.51
N HIS A 82 -2.74 11.58 -14.06
CA HIS A 82 -3.26 12.82 -13.50
C HIS A 82 -3.93 13.73 -14.55
N ILE A 83 -3.37 13.80 -15.77
CA ILE A 83 -3.98 14.52 -16.88
C ILE A 83 -5.33 13.87 -17.25
N VAL A 84 -5.37 12.55 -17.44
CA VAL A 84 -6.59 11.81 -17.77
C VAL A 84 -7.66 12.00 -16.68
N TYR A 85 -7.27 11.94 -15.40
CA TYR A 85 -8.17 12.22 -14.28
C TYR A 85 -8.76 13.64 -14.37
N ALA A 86 -7.94 14.64 -14.65
CA ALA A 86 -8.39 16.03 -14.74
C ALA A 86 -9.29 16.28 -15.97
N MET A 87 -9.04 15.60 -17.09
CA MET A 87 -9.83 15.75 -18.31
C MET A 87 -11.25 15.19 -18.21
N ALA A 88 -11.56 14.36 -17.20
CA ALA A 88 -12.88 13.78 -16.99
C ALA A 88 -13.99 14.85 -16.83
N TYR A 89 -13.68 15.99 -16.23
CA TYR A 89 -14.64 17.10 -16.09
C TYR A 89 -15.04 17.68 -17.45
N ARG A 90 -14.08 17.91 -18.33
CA ARG A 90 -14.32 18.47 -19.66
C ARG A 90 -15.08 17.51 -20.57
N THR A 91 -14.76 16.23 -20.49
CA THR A 91 -15.37 15.19 -21.32
C THR A 91 -16.72 14.72 -20.77
N GLN A 92 -17.09 15.11 -19.52
CA GLN A 92 -18.28 14.64 -18.81
C GLN A 92 -18.38 13.10 -18.77
N PHE A 93 -17.20 12.43 -18.75
CA PHE A 93 -17.14 10.97 -18.80
C PHE A 93 -16.59 10.38 -17.50
N LEU A 94 -17.51 9.79 -16.71
CA LEU A 94 -17.25 9.26 -15.37
C LEU A 94 -16.06 8.28 -15.32
N TYR A 95 -16.00 7.32 -16.25
CA TYR A 95 -14.97 6.29 -16.22
C TYR A 95 -13.55 6.81 -16.51
N MET A 96 -13.43 8.03 -17.04
CA MET A 96 -12.12 8.66 -17.27
C MET A 96 -11.36 8.91 -15.96
N ILE A 97 -12.10 9.19 -14.86
CA ILE A 97 -11.51 9.26 -13.52
C ILE A 97 -10.85 7.92 -13.17
N LEU A 98 -11.56 6.82 -13.41
CA LEU A 98 -11.07 5.48 -13.10
C LEU A 98 -9.85 5.11 -13.95
N ILE A 99 -9.89 5.38 -15.26
CA ILE A 99 -8.77 5.13 -16.19
C ILE A 99 -7.53 5.92 -15.74
N GLY A 100 -7.70 7.20 -15.41
CA GLY A 100 -6.60 8.02 -14.89
C GLY A 100 -5.98 7.42 -13.62
N ARG A 101 -6.81 6.88 -12.74
CA ARG A 101 -6.35 6.24 -11.50
C ARG A 101 -5.67 4.87 -11.75
N CYS A 102 -6.13 4.11 -12.75
CA CYS A 102 -5.43 2.89 -13.18
C CYS A 102 -4.00 3.21 -13.67
N LEU A 103 -3.85 4.24 -14.49
CA LEU A 103 -2.54 4.73 -14.94
C LEU A 103 -1.67 5.20 -13.77
N ASN A 104 -2.25 5.97 -12.83
CA ASN A 104 -1.55 6.36 -11.61
C ASN A 104 -1.10 5.16 -10.77
N GLY A 105 -1.82 4.02 -10.85
CA GLY A 105 -1.42 2.79 -10.18
C GLY A 105 -0.05 2.29 -10.63
N ILE A 106 0.29 2.41 -11.91
CA ILE A 106 1.60 2.00 -12.42
C ILE A 106 2.72 2.78 -11.71
N SER A 107 2.51 4.06 -11.39
CA SER A 107 3.49 4.88 -10.67
C SER A 107 3.81 4.39 -9.26
N PHE A 108 2.93 3.58 -8.63
CA PHE A 108 3.19 2.99 -7.32
C PHE A 108 4.36 2.02 -7.29
N THR A 109 4.73 1.45 -8.45
CA THR A 109 5.96 0.66 -8.56
C THR A 109 7.18 1.48 -8.18
N GLY A 110 7.23 2.76 -8.54
CA GLY A 110 8.29 3.69 -8.15
C GLY A 110 8.50 3.79 -6.63
N PHE A 111 7.43 3.67 -5.84
CA PHE A 111 7.56 3.67 -4.37
C PHE A 111 8.28 2.42 -3.83
N MET A 112 8.01 1.26 -4.42
CA MET A 112 8.73 0.03 -4.07
C MET A 112 10.19 0.10 -4.48
N TYR A 113 10.47 0.63 -5.67
CA TYR A 113 11.84 0.83 -6.13
C TYR A 113 12.61 1.86 -5.29
N SER A 114 11.96 2.93 -4.84
CA SER A 114 12.57 3.89 -3.91
C SER A 114 12.95 3.25 -2.58
N LYS A 115 12.11 2.37 -2.03
CA LYS A 115 12.45 1.61 -0.82
C LYS A 115 13.66 0.69 -1.04
N ARG A 116 13.69 0.00 -2.18
CA ARG A 116 14.83 -0.86 -2.55
C ARG A 116 16.11 -0.05 -2.71
N TYR A 117 16.06 1.08 -3.40
CA TYR A 117 17.19 1.97 -3.59
C TYR A 117 17.83 2.38 -2.26
N CYS A 118 17.01 2.79 -1.28
CA CYS A 118 17.48 3.18 0.05
C CYS A 118 18.12 2.04 0.85
N THR A 119 17.88 0.79 0.49
CA THR A 119 18.40 -0.39 1.19
C THR A 119 19.45 -1.16 0.39
N ASP A 120 19.73 -0.76 -0.86
CA ASP A 120 20.67 -1.43 -1.74
C ASP A 120 22.10 -1.27 -1.23
N PRO A 121 22.81 -2.39 -0.92
CA PRO A 121 24.19 -2.36 -0.43
C PRO A 121 25.20 -1.75 -1.41
N ARG A 122 24.88 -1.74 -2.72
CA ARG A 122 25.74 -1.19 -3.77
C ARG A 122 25.76 0.32 -3.77
N ILE A 123 24.69 0.96 -3.27
CA ILE A 123 24.48 2.42 -3.30
C ILE A 123 24.68 3.01 -1.91
N VAL A 124 24.13 2.33 -0.89
CA VAL A 124 23.98 2.87 0.45
C VAL A 124 24.74 2.02 1.46
N GLY A 125 25.74 2.62 2.10
CA GLY A 125 26.44 1.99 3.22
C GLY A 125 25.47 1.65 4.37
N ILE A 126 25.77 0.57 5.10
CA ILE A 126 24.91 0.00 6.17
C ILE A 126 24.41 1.06 7.15
N ARG A 127 25.27 2.01 7.54
CA ARG A 127 24.93 3.07 8.51
C ARG A 127 23.89 4.08 7.99
N ARG A 128 23.81 4.30 6.66
CA ARG A 128 22.91 5.30 6.05
C ARG A 128 21.53 4.73 5.66
N ARG A 129 21.39 3.39 5.58
CA ARG A 129 20.15 2.74 5.15
C ARG A 129 18.97 3.11 6.04
N THR A 130 19.15 3.04 7.36
CA THR A 130 18.10 3.38 8.33
C THR A 130 17.69 4.85 8.21
N THR A 131 18.63 5.75 8.01
CA THR A 131 18.36 7.19 7.85
C THR A 131 17.54 7.45 6.58
N LEU A 132 17.93 6.87 5.44
CA LEU A 132 17.19 7.02 4.17
C LEU A 132 15.81 6.39 4.23
N ALA A 133 15.67 5.20 4.84
CA ALA A 133 14.37 4.57 5.07
C ALA A 133 13.48 5.46 5.96
N SER A 134 14.04 6.12 6.97
CA SER A 134 13.29 7.05 7.83
C SER A 134 12.78 8.28 7.05
N PHE A 135 13.56 8.83 6.12
CA PHE A 135 13.08 9.92 5.26
C PHE A 135 11.91 9.50 4.35
N LEU A 136 11.92 8.26 3.85
CA LEU A 136 10.76 7.74 3.10
C LEU A 136 9.51 7.65 3.96
N VAL A 137 9.64 7.20 5.20
CA VAL A 137 8.51 7.11 6.15
C VAL A 137 7.99 8.50 6.49
N ILE A 138 8.88 9.47 6.72
CA ILE A 138 8.51 10.88 6.94
C ILE A 138 7.76 11.42 5.72
N GLY A 139 8.31 11.25 4.51
CA GLY A 139 7.67 11.68 3.27
C GLY A 139 6.29 11.03 3.06
N GLN A 140 6.13 9.76 3.41
CA GLN A 140 4.85 9.06 3.35
C GLN A 140 3.84 9.65 4.34
N GLY A 141 4.23 9.86 5.60
CA GLY A 141 3.38 10.44 6.64
C GLY A 141 2.94 11.87 6.29
N LEU A 142 3.86 12.70 5.80
CA LEU A 142 3.54 14.03 5.28
C LEU A 142 2.56 13.95 4.11
N GLY A 143 2.74 13.00 3.19
CA GLY A 143 1.84 12.80 2.06
C GLY A 143 0.43 12.39 2.47
N MET A 144 0.29 11.57 3.51
CA MET A 144 -1.00 11.17 4.07
C MET A 144 -1.75 12.34 4.71
N SER A 145 -1.05 13.26 5.35
CA SER A 145 -1.65 14.41 6.03
C SER A 145 -1.88 15.57 5.08
N LEU A 146 -0.86 15.98 4.32
CA LEU A 146 -0.96 17.12 3.41
C LEU A 146 -1.85 16.84 2.18
N GLY A 147 -1.93 15.58 1.74
CA GLY A 147 -2.73 15.22 0.56
C GLY A 147 -4.19 15.62 0.70
N PRO A 148 -4.95 15.08 1.65
CA PRO A 148 -6.35 15.41 1.85
C PRO A 148 -6.58 16.88 2.16
N PHE A 149 -5.68 17.51 2.94
CA PHE A 149 -5.74 18.94 3.23
C PHE A 149 -5.67 19.78 1.94
N LEU A 150 -4.63 19.58 1.14
CA LEU A 150 -4.45 20.34 -0.10
C LEU A 150 -5.56 20.05 -1.11
N GLY A 151 -6.01 18.79 -1.23
CA GLY A 151 -7.14 18.45 -2.09
C GLY A 151 -8.42 19.15 -1.68
N GLY A 152 -8.71 19.21 -0.39
CA GLY A 152 -9.84 19.95 0.15
C GLY A 152 -9.71 21.46 -0.03
N LEU A 153 -8.51 22.03 0.17
CA LEU A 153 -8.21 23.44 -0.03
C LEU A 153 -8.41 23.84 -1.50
N LEU A 154 -7.89 23.07 -2.44
CA LEU A 154 -8.06 23.31 -3.87
C LEU A 154 -9.53 23.26 -4.29
N TYR A 155 -10.29 22.33 -3.71
CA TYR A 155 -11.73 22.29 -3.91
C TYR A 155 -12.43 23.58 -3.39
N LYS A 156 -12.03 24.06 -2.21
CA LYS A 156 -12.59 25.29 -1.60
C LYS A 156 -12.29 26.53 -2.42
N ILE A 157 -11.07 26.66 -2.96
CA ILE A 157 -10.69 27.79 -3.83
C ILE A 157 -11.55 27.81 -5.09
N GLY A 158 -11.90 26.65 -5.64
CA GLY A 158 -12.93 26.46 -6.65
C GLY A 158 -12.49 26.76 -8.07
N PHE A 159 -11.73 27.80 -8.34
CA PHE A 159 -11.30 28.26 -9.66
C PHE A 159 -12.41 28.19 -10.74
N SER A 160 -12.92 29.29 -11.22
CA SER A 160 -14.06 29.35 -12.14
C SER A 160 -13.69 29.04 -13.61
N ASN A 161 -12.88 28.02 -13.87
CA ASN A 161 -12.41 27.63 -15.21
C ASN A 161 -12.89 26.22 -15.56
N GLN A 162 -13.29 25.98 -16.81
CA GLN A 162 -13.71 24.67 -17.29
C GLN A 162 -12.58 23.61 -17.29
N ILE A 163 -11.32 24.04 -17.39
CA ILE A 163 -10.16 23.13 -17.39
C ILE A 163 -9.58 22.98 -15.98
N PHE A 164 -9.48 24.11 -15.25
CA PHE A 164 -8.86 24.15 -13.93
C PHE A 164 -9.88 24.65 -12.91
N ASN A 165 -10.48 23.74 -12.18
CA ASN A 165 -11.53 23.99 -11.18
C ASN A 165 -11.30 23.16 -9.91
N GLY A 166 -12.19 23.26 -8.94
CA GLY A 166 -12.06 22.55 -7.65
C GLY A 166 -11.98 21.03 -7.77
N TYR A 167 -12.50 20.42 -8.83
CA TYR A 167 -12.44 18.98 -9.07
C TYR A 167 -11.15 18.55 -9.79
N THR A 168 -10.71 19.36 -10.77
CA THR A 168 -9.62 19.02 -11.68
C THR A 168 -8.25 19.51 -11.21
N SER A 169 -8.23 20.59 -10.40
CA SER A 169 -6.99 21.22 -9.91
C SER A 169 -6.05 20.26 -9.19
N PRO A 170 -6.51 19.28 -8.36
CA PRO A 170 -5.60 18.30 -7.78
C PRO A 170 -4.85 17.47 -8.82
N GLY A 171 -5.54 17.11 -9.92
CA GLY A 171 -4.93 16.38 -11.04
C GLY A 171 -3.86 17.23 -11.76
N TRP A 172 -4.20 18.44 -12.17
CA TRP A 172 -3.27 19.31 -12.87
C TRP A 172 -2.03 19.67 -12.05
N ILE A 173 -2.22 20.02 -10.77
CA ILE A 173 -1.10 20.32 -9.86
C ILE A 173 -0.19 19.11 -9.70
N MET A 174 -0.76 17.91 -9.51
CA MET A 174 0.07 16.73 -9.36
C MET A 174 0.79 16.34 -10.67
N ALA A 175 0.15 16.55 -11.83
CA ALA A 175 0.83 16.38 -13.11
C ALA A 175 2.05 17.30 -13.20
N GLY A 176 1.90 18.59 -12.87
CA GLY A 176 3.01 19.55 -12.84
C GLY A 176 4.12 19.17 -11.85
N VAL A 177 3.77 18.74 -10.66
CA VAL A 177 4.73 18.26 -9.65
C VAL A 177 5.51 17.05 -10.18
N TYR A 178 4.86 16.10 -10.85
CA TYR A 178 5.55 14.96 -11.44
C TYR A 178 6.41 15.32 -12.63
N VAL A 179 6.07 16.32 -13.44
CA VAL A 179 6.95 16.87 -14.50
C VAL A 179 8.23 17.42 -13.88
N ILE A 180 8.10 18.28 -12.85
CA ILE A 180 9.25 18.84 -12.14
C ILE A 180 10.10 17.71 -11.54
N PHE A 181 9.47 16.76 -10.86
CA PHE A 181 10.16 15.62 -10.27
C PHE A 181 10.87 14.78 -11.35
N TRP A 182 10.24 14.55 -12.49
CA TRP A 182 10.84 13.81 -13.60
C TRP A 182 12.06 14.51 -14.19
N ILE A 183 12.02 15.83 -14.31
CA ILE A 183 13.19 16.63 -14.71
C ILE A 183 14.33 16.43 -13.70
N PHE A 184 14.05 16.50 -12.40
CA PHE A 184 15.07 16.23 -11.39
C PHE A 184 15.64 14.82 -11.49
N VAL A 185 14.80 13.82 -11.69
CA VAL A 185 15.26 12.43 -11.89
C VAL A 185 16.13 12.33 -13.14
N ALA A 186 15.75 12.96 -14.25
CA ALA A 186 16.52 12.92 -15.50
C ALA A 186 17.89 13.61 -15.38
N LEU A 187 18.01 14.67 -14.58
CA LEU A 187 19.24 15.45 -14.45
C LEU A 187 20.19 14.92 -13.36
N TYR A 188 19.65 14.40 -12.27
CA TYR A 188 20.45 14.12 -11.06
C TYR A 188 20.45 12.65 -10.63
N PHE A 189 19.59 11.80 -11.24
CA PHE A 189 19.54 10.41 -10.82
C PHE A 189 20.66 9.60 -11.47
N GLU A 190 21.60 9.14 -10.64
CA GLU A 190 22.65 8.20 -11.06
C GLU A 190 22.17 6.77 -10.79
N ASP A 191 22.07 5.98 -11.85
CA ASP A 191 21.70 4.58 -11.75
C ASP A 191 22.89 3.72 -11.33
N VAL A 192 22.59 2.57 -10.74
CA VAL A 192 23.63 1.60 -10.36
C VAL A 192 24.28 1.05 -11.62
N PRO A 193 25.63 1.02 -11.73
CA PRO A 193 26.30 0.36 -12.83
C PRO A 193 25.78 -1.07 -12.99
N ARG A 194 25.29 -1.41 -14.17
CA ARG A 194 24.96 -2.79 -14.47
C ARG A 194 26.25 -3.57 -14.39
N VAL A 195 26.30 -4.56 -13.53
CA VAL A 195 27.42 -5.52 -13.55
C VAL A 195 27.26 -6.33 -14.83
N THR A 196 27.81 -5.78 -15.92
CA THR A 196 27.96 -6.50 -17.18
C THR A 196 29.09 -7.50 -16.97
N GLY A 197 28.70 -8.72 -16.85
CA GLY A 197 29.44 -9.91 -17.12
C GLY A 197 30.87 -10.05 -16.62
N ALA A 198 31.06 -11.15 -15.98
CA ALA A 198 32.32 -11.90 -15.93
C ALA A 198 33.43 -11.35 -15.02
N GLU A 199 33.34 -11.69 -13.80
CA GLU A 199 34.36 -12.59 -13.26
C GLU A 199 33.59 -13.68 -12.53
N SER A 200 33.23 -14.72 -13.27
CA SER A 200 32.85 -16.00 -12.71
C SER A 200 34.06 -16.52 -11.94
N LEU A 201 34.05 -16.30 -10.62
CA LEU A 201 34.87 -17.12 -9.74
C LEU A 201 34.61 -18.57 -10.11
N PRO A 202 35.63 -19.41 -10.27
CA PRO A 202 35.44 -20.79 -10.68
C PRO A 202 34.56 -21.49 -9.66
N MET A 203 33.33 -21.80 -10.06
CA MET A 203 32.46 -22.69 -9.31
C MET A 203 33.14 -24.03 -9.21
N THR A 204 33.51 -24.43 -8.00
CA THR A 204 33.90 -25.79 -7.67
C THR A 204 32.79 -26.70 -8.15
N ASN A 205 33.11 -27.59 -9.06
CA ASN A 205 32.25 -28.61 -9.64
C ASN A 205 31.47 -29.36 -8.56
N THR A 206 30.21 -29.04 -8.43
CA THR A 206 29.24 -29.94 -7.83
C THR A 206 28.48 -30.61 -8.96
N ASN A 207 28.69 -31.91 -9.05
CA ASN A 207 28.21 -32.89 -10.02
C ASN A 207 26.86 -32.51 -10.67
N THR A 208 26.91 -32.10 -11.93
CA THR A 208 25.76 -32.06 -12.82
C THR A 208 25.33 -33.48 -13.15
N MET A 209 24.16 -33.89 -12.71
CA MET A 209 23.48 -35.04 -13.29
C MET A 209 23.20 -34.79 -14.77
N PRO A 210 23.33 -35.78 -15.66
CA PRO A 210 23.10 -35.65 -17.08
C PRO A 210 21.64 -35.28 -17.34
N ILE A 211 21.40 -34.26 -18.11
CA ILE A 211 20.09 -33.92 -18.66
C ILE A 211 19.81 -34.91 -19.78
N ASP A 212 18.86 -35.79 -19.56
CA ASP A 212 18.35 -36.72 -20.55
C ASP A 212 17.51 -35.95 -21.58
N ASP A 213 18.05 -35.83 -22.79
CA ASP A 213 17.51 -35.02 -23.90
C ASP A 213 16.47 -35.83 -24.69
N ASN A 214 15.42 -36.28 -24.02
CA ASN A 214 14.25 -36.91 -24.65
C ASN A 214 13.06 -35.95 -24.58
N SER A 215 12.96 -35.03 -25.57
CA SER A 215 11.85 -34.14 -25.80
C SER A 215 10.60 -34.91 -26.25
N ASN A 216 9.81 -35.40 -25.29
CA ASN A 216 8.44 -35.82 -25.54
C ASN A 216 7.50 -34.58 -25.53
N PRO A 217 6.47 -34.50 -26.38
CA PRO A 217 5.58 -33.36 -26.46
C PRO A 217 4.87 -33.14 -25.13
N ILE A 218 4.90 -31.89 -24.66
CA ILE A 218 4.31 -31.46 -23.38
C ILE A 218 2.80 -31.60 -23.47
N THR A 219 2.27 -32.70 -22.98
CA THR A 219 0.82 -32.90 -22.78
C THR A 219 0.38 -32.05 -21.59
N SER A 220 -0.81 -31.43 -21.67
CA SER A 220 -1.39 -30.58 -20.61
C SER A 220 -1.38 -31.22 -19.22
N THR A 221 -1.47 -32.54 -19.17
CA THR A 221 -1.38 -33.35 -17.94
C THR A 221 0.00 -33.24 -17.26
N ASN A 222 1.09 -33.14 -18.04
CA ASN A 222 2.45 -32.99 -17.49
C ASN A 222 2.67 -31.61 -16.90
N LEU A 223 2.01 -30.57 -17.42
CA LEU A 223 2.09 -29.21 -16.91
C LEU A 223 1.41 -29.11 -15.54
N ILE A 224 0.23 -29.67 -15.39
CA ILE A 224 -0.51 -29.71 -14.12
C ILE A 224 0.30 -30.47 -13.06
N THR A 225 0.85 -31.64 -13.43
CA THR A 225 1.63 -32.47 -12.50
C THR A 225 2.93 -31.77 -12.08
N SER A 226 3.61 -31.06 -13.00
CA SER A 226 4.83 -30.30 -12.68
C SER A 226 4.52 -29.11 -11.76
N VAL A 227 3.42 -28.36 -12.02
CA VAL A 227 2.98 -27.26 -11.19
C VAL A 227 2.58 -27.76 -9.80
N THR A 228 1.85 -28.87 -9.71
CA THR A 228 1.46 -29.47 -8.44
C THR A 228 2.66 -29.96 -7.64
N ARG A 229 3.64 -30.57 -8.29
CA ARG A 229 4.90 -31.02 -7.65
C ARG A 229 5.69 -29.81 -7.14
N THR A 230 5.84 -28.76 -7.93
CA THR A 230 6.52 -27.52 -7.53
C THR A 230 5.79 -26.85 -6.36
N LEU A 231 4.45 -26.83 -6.38
CA LEU A 231 3.65 -26.29 -5.29
C LEU A 231 3.81 -27.10 -4.01
N MET A 232 3.78 -28.44 -4.10
CA MET A 232 3.98 -29.34 -2.95
C MET A 232 5.39 -29.20 -2.36
N THR A 233 6.40 -29.08 -3.19
CA THR A 233 7.78 -28.84 -2.74
C THR A 233 7.91 -27.48 -2.06
N PHE A 234 7.23 -26.44 -2.60
CA PHE A 234 7.18 -25.12 -1.99
C PHE A 234 6.46 -25.14 -0.61
N LEU A 235 5.33 -25.84 -0.53
CA LEU A 235 4.57 -25.98 0.72
C LEU A 235 5.34 -26.74 1.80
N ALA A 236 6.13 -27.74 1.39
CA ALA A 236 6.94 -28.55 2.31
C ALA A 236 8.18 -27.81 2.87
N GLN A 237 8.54 -26.65 2.33
CA GLN A 237 9.73 -25.89 2.79
C GLN A 237 9.52 -25.19 4.13
N PHE A 238 8.27 -25.00 4.57
CA PHE A 238 7.94 -24.28 5.81
C PHE A 238 7.28 -25.20 6.82
N THR A 239 7.60 -25.00 8.09
CA THR A 239 6.88 -25.62 9.19
C THR A 239 5.45 -25.07 9.31
N ALA A 240 4.55 -25.81 9.96
CA ALA A 240 3.17 -25.34 10.20
C ALA A 240 3.14 -24.00 10.96
N GLU A 241 4.10 -23.79 11.87
CA GLU A 241 4.24 -22.54 12.62
C GLU A 241 4.65 -21.35 11.74
N GLN A 242 5.56 -21.58 10.80
CA GLN A 242 5.98 -20.57 9.82
C GLN A 242 4.84 -20.21 8.87
N TRP A 243 4.06 -21.19 8.41
CA TRP A 243 2.84 -20.94 7.64
C TRP A 243 1.81 -20.16 8.43
N GLY A 244 1.61 -20.51 9.70
CA GLY A 244 0.75 -19.75 10.60
C GLY A 244 1.20 -18.29 10.73
N ALA A 245 2.51 -18.04 10.90
CA ALA A 245 3.07 -16.69 10.96
C ALA A 245 2.85 -15.92 9.66
N ILE A 246 3.08 -16.55 8.49
CA ILE A 246 2.84 -15.93 7.17
C ILE A 246 1.38 -15.51 7.04
N LEU A 247 0.45 -16.44 7.28
CA LEU A 247 -0.99 -16.19 7.17
C LEU A 247 -1.45 -15.09 8.14
N CYS A 248 -1.01 -15.15 9.40
CA CYS A 248 -1.34 -14.18 10.42
C CYS A 248 -0.84 -12.78 10.05
N MET A 249 0.42 -12.63 9.61
CA MET A 249 0.98 -11.33 9.26
C MET A 249 0.38 -10.76 7.97
N CYS A 250 0.11 -11.62 6.98
CA CYS A 250 -0.61 -11.21 5.76
C CYS A 250 -2.04 -10.77 6.08
N TRP A 251 -2.74 -11.47 6.97
CA TRP A 251 -4.08 -11.09 7.42
C TRP A 251 -4.07 -9.73 8.12
N PHE A 252 -3.18 -9.51 9.08
CA PHE A 252 -3.06 -8.20 9.75
C PHE A 252 -2.70 -7.09 8.78
N SER A 253 -1.80 -7.35 7.87
CA SER A 253 -1.38 -6.39 6.85
C SER A 253 -2.57 -5.98 5.97
N MET A 254 -3.35 -6.95 5.51
CA MET A 254 -4.59 -6.73 4.77
C MET A 254 -5.60 -5.94 5.62
N THR A 255 -5.85 -6.37 6.85
CA THR A 255 -6.83 -5.76 7.76
C THR A 255 -6.51 -4.30 8.05
N CYS A 256 -5.25 -3.97 8.34
CA CYS A 256 -4.85 -2.60 8.62
C CYS A 256 -5.13 -1.67 7.43
N PHE A 257 -4.73 -2.09 6.24
CA PHE A 257 -4.98 -1.29 5.03
C PHE A 257 -6.45 -1.30 4.60
N PHE A 258 -7.19 -2.36 4.91
CA PHE A 258 -8.64 -2.41 4.72
C PHE A 258 -9.32 -1.33 5.57
N ILE A 259 -9.05 -1.28 6.87
CA ILE A 259 -9.69 -0.32 7.78
C ILE A 259 -9.24 1.11 7.47
N LEU A 260 -7.93 1.37 7.30
CA LEU A 260 -7.46 2.70 6.95
C LEU A 260 -8.05 3.18 5.62
N GLY A 261 -8.09 2.31 4.59
CA GLY A 261 -8.68 2.63 3.29
C GLY A 261 -10.18 2.88 3.37
N SER A 262 -10.86 2.08 4.17
CA SER A 262 -12.29 2.18 4.42
C SER A 262 -12.66 3.52 5.10
N TRP A 263 -11.97 3.87 6.18
CA TRP A 263 -12.22 5.12 6.89
C TRP A 263 -11.89 6.36 6.06
N GLU A 264 -10.78 6.36 5.35
CA GLU A 264 -10.41 7.48 4.47
C GLU A 264 -11.43 7.71 3.36
N ALA A 265 -12.00 6.66 2.78
CA ALA A 265 -13.03 6.76 1.76
C ALA A 265 -14.41 7.11 2.36
N ASN A 266 -14.72 6.60 3.57
CA ASN A 266 -16.01 6.81 4.22
C ASN A 266 -16.16 8.20 4.85
N LEU A 267 -15.12 8.72 5.51
CA LEU A 267 -15.19 9.97 6.26
C LEU A 267 -15.78 11.16 5.45
N PRO A 268 -15.37 11.40 4.20
CA PRO A 268 -15.99 12.46 3.39
C PRO A 268 -17.47 12.22 3.09
N VAL A 269 -17.84 10.95 2.86
CA VAL A 269 -19.22 10.55 2.55
C VAL A 269 -20.10 10.64 3.80
N PHE A 270 -19.64 10.06 4.90
CA PHE A 270 -20.34 10.07 6.19
C PHE A 270 -20.52 11.48 6.73
N GLY A 271 -19.45 12.29 6.71
CA GLY A 271 -19.50 13.68 7.18
C GLY A 271 -20.43 14.56 6.36
N ALA A 272 -20.51 14.34 5.03
CA ALA A 272 -21.43 15.08 4.17
C ALA A 272 -22.90 14.70 4.40
N ASN A 273 -23.18 13.41 4.71
CA ASN A 273 -24.55 12.91 4.91
C ASN A 273 -25.06 13.02 6.36
N THR A 274 -24.17 13.30 7.32
CA THR A 274 -24.57 13.41 8.73
C THR A 274 -25.12 14.81 9.00
N PRO A 275 -26.38 14.96 9.48
CA PRO A 275 -27.04 16.27 9.65
C PRO A 275 -26.29 17.24 10.59
N THR A 276 -25.57 16.70 11.59
CA THR A 276 -24.80 17.50 12.56
C THR A 276 -23.44 17.96 12.02
N LEU A 277 -22.95 17.40 10.93
CA LEU A 277 -21.62 17.66 10.39
C LEU A 277 -21.65 18.43 9.07
N GLN A 278 -22.43 17.97 8.09
CA GLN A 278 -22.61 18.60 6.76
C GLN A 278 -21.28 19.03 6.10
N TRP A 279 -20.31 18.14 6.09
CA TRP A 279 -18.97 18.48 5.66
C TRP A 279 -18.86 18.76 4.16
N SER A 280 -18.19 19.86 3.86
CA SER A 280 -17.61 20.07 2.53
C SER A 280 -16.35 19.21 2.35
N PRO A 281 -15.87 18.98 1.11
CA PRO A 281 -14.59 18.33 0.86
C PRO A 281 -13.41 18.95 1.60
N PHE A 282 -13.44 20.27 1.82
CA PHE A 282 -12.43 20.96 2.61
C PHE A 282 -12.47 20.57 4.09
N ALA A 283 -13.65 20.51 4.70
CA ALA A 283 -13.81 20.09 6.09
C ALA A 283 -13.38 18.63 6.27
N ALA A 284 -13.77 17.74 5.35
CA ALA A 284 -13.35 16.34 5.36
C ALA A 284 -11.83 16.18 5.20
N GLY A 285 -11.23 16.94 4.27
CA GLY A 285 -9.78 16.94 4.06
C GLY A 285 -9.00 17.40 5.29
N ASN A 286 -9.47 18.47 5.95
CA ASN A 286 -8.88 18.95 7.21
C ASN A 286 -8.99 17.94 8.33
N PHE A 287 -10.12 17.27 8.45
CA PHE A 287 -10.34 16.27 9.48
C PHE A 287 -9.40 15.07 9.32
N ILE A 288 -9.29 14.54 8.10
CA ILE A 288 -8.38 13.43 7.80
C ILE A 288 -6.92 13.85 8.05
N ALA A 289 -6.54 15.03 7.59
CA ALA A 289 -5.21 15.58 7.77
C ALA A 289 -4.85 15.79 9.24
N LEU A 290 -5.77 16.31 10.03
CA LEU A 290 -5.57 16.54 11.47
C LEU A 290 -5.31 15.21 12.19
N GLY A 291 -6.05 14.14 11.87
CA GLY A 291 -5.80 12.81 12.40
C GLY A 291 -4.41 12.29 12.04
N GLY A 292 -3.97 12.48 10.80
CA GLY A 292 -2.62 12.10 10.36
C GLY A 292 -1.51 12.90 11.05
N ILE A 293 -1.64 14.22 11.13
CA ILE A 293 -0.65 15.11 11.75
C ILE A 293 -0.53 14.81 13.26
N THR A 294 -1.63 14.61 13.94
CA THR A 294 -1.61 14.33 15.39
C THR A 294 -1.14 12.91 15.74
N ALA A 295 -1.32 11.93 14.84
CA ALA A 295 -0.77 10.59 14.99
C ALA A 295 0.74 10.53 14.67
N PHE A 296 1.25 11.41 13.82
CA PHE A 296 2.61 11.38 13.30
C PHE A 296 3.71 11.41 14.37
N PRO A 297 3.67 12.25 15.42
CA PRO A 297 4.67 12.23 16.49
C PRO A 297 4.78 10.88 17.19
N PHE A 298 3.67 10.18 17.39
CA PHE A 298 3.64 8.84 18.01
C PHE A 298 4.24 7.79 17.08
N LEU A 299 4.02 7.90 15.77
CA LEU A 299 4.64 7.03 14.77
C LEU A 299 6.16 7.27 14.71
N LEU A 300 6.63 8.52 14.83
CA LEU A 300 8.06 8.82 14.95
C LEU A 300 8.64 8.27 16.25
N ALA A 301 7.96 8.46 17.38
CA ALA A 301 8.39 7.91 18.66
C ALA A 301 8.52 6.38 18.62
N ASN A 302 7.67 5.70 17.84
CA ASN A 302 7.76 4.26 17.64
C ASN A 302 9.11 3.83 17.02
N ILE A 303 9.75 4.64 16.18
CA ILE A 303 11.07 4.34 15.59
C ILE A 303 12.12 4.16 16.70
N PHE A 304 12.05 4.98 17.74
CA PHE A 304 12.97 4.90 18.88
C PHE A 304 12.59 3.76 19.84
N LEU A 305 11.29 3.53 20.05
CA LEU A 305 10.76 2.49 20.94
C LEU A 305 10.89 1.09 20.32
N ALA A 306 10.86 0.96 19.01
CA ALA A 306 10.91 -0.32 18.29
C ALA A 306 12.19 -1.12 18.60
N ARG A 307 13.30 -0.45 18.95
CA ARG A 307 14.54 -1.11 19.38
C ARG A 307 14.46 -1.74 20.77
N ARG A 308 13.51 -1.30 21.59
CA ARG A 308 13.37 -1.71 23.01
C ARG A 308 12.16 -2.61 23.25
N THR A 309 11.19 -2.63 22.34
CA THR A 309 9.94 -3.38 22.47
C THR A 309 9.91 -4.57 21.51
N GLN A 310 9.25 -5.65 21.96
CA GLN A 310 9.00 -6.80 21.06
C GLN A 310 7.91 -6.43 20.05
N ASP A 311 8.12 -6.76 18.78
CA ASP A 311 7.17 -6.46 17.70
C ASP A 311 5.76 -7.02 17.96
N ARG A 312 5.65 -8.21 18.62
CA ARG A 312 4.35 -8.78 18.99
C ARG A 312 3.59 -7.92 19.99
N LYS A 313 4.28 -7.21 20.92
CA LYS A 313 3.64 -6.29 21.86
C LYS A 313 3.15 -5.04 21.14
N LEU A 314 3.95 -4.55 20.18
CA LEU A 314 3.57 -3.41 19.35
C LEU A 314 2.35 -3.73 18.48
N LEU A 315 2.32 -4.93 17.87
CA LEU A 315 1.18 -5.41 17.09
C LEU A 315 -0.08 -5.53 17.96
N ALA A 316 0.03 -6.10 19.16
CA ALA A 316 -1.08 -6.22 20.12
C ALA A 316 -1.60 -4.84 20.55
N PHE A 317 -0.69 -3.92 20.92
CA PHE A 317 -1.05 -2.57 21.34
C PHE A 317 -1.74 -1.78 20.22
N GLY A 318 -1.17 -1.78 19.01
CA GLY A 318 -1.74 -1.07 17.86
C GLY A 318 -3.12 -1.62 17.49
N THR A 319 -3.26 -2.95 17.41
CA THR A 319 -4.54 -3.60 17.13
C THR A 319 -5.57 -3.31 18.23
N GLY A 320 -5.17 -3.36 19.50
CA GLY A 320 -6.04 -3.06 20.63
C GLY A 320 -6.54 -1.61 20.61
N LEU A 321 -5.65 -0.66 20.33
CA LEU A 321 -6.00 0.76 20.20
C LEU A 321 -6.98 1.00 19.04
N GLY A 322 -6.71 0.41 17.87
CA GLY A 322 -7.60 0.51 16.72
C GLY A 322 -8.97 -0.11 16.97
N LEU A 323 -9.00 -1.30 17.57
CA LEU A 323 -10.25 -1.97 17.96
C LEU A 323 -11.05 -1.14 18.97
N LEU A 324 -10.38 -0.56 19.96
CA LEU A 324 -11.02 0.35 20.91
C LEU A 324 -11.69 1.53 20.22
N GLY A 325 -11.00 2.13 19.22
CA GLY A 325 -11.57 3.19 18.40
C GLY A 325 -12.84 2.77 17.67
N LEU A 326 -12.85 1.55 17.09
CA LEU A 326 -14.03 0.99 16.41
C LEU A 326 -15.18 0.74 17.39
N LEU A 327 -14.91 0.17 18.56
CA LEU A 327 -15.94 -0.11 19.60
C LEU A 327 -16.53 1.18 20.16
N VAL A 328 -15.72 2.19 20.42
CA VAL A 328 -16.19 3.52 20.85
C VAL A 328 -17.07 4.14 19.77
N PHE A 329 -16.69 4.00 18.48
CA PHE A 329 -17.50 4.52 17.38
C PHE A 329 -18.86 3.81 17.29
N VAL A 330 -18.94 2.49 17.46
CA VAL A 330 -20.22 1.77 17.56
C VAL A 330 -21.09 2.34 18.68
N SER A 331 -20.51 2.63 19.84
CA SER A 331 -21.23 3.20 20.99
C SER A 331 -21.77 4.60 20.67
N ILE A 332 -20.98 5.44 19.97
CA ILE A 332 -21.37 6.77 19.52
C ILE A 332 -22.52 6.67 18.49
N LEU A 333 -22.43 5.75 17.54
CA LEU A 333 -23.49 5.54 16.54
C LEU A 333 -24.80 5.11 17.18
N ARG A 334 -24.74 4.19 18.17
CA ARG A 334 -25.93 3.74 18.91
C ARG A 334 -26.57 4.85 19.76
N SER A 335 -25.75 5.73 20.33
CA SER A 335 -26.26 6.85 21.13
C SER A 335 -26.83 8.00 20.27
N GLY A 336 -26.64 8.00 18.97
CA GLY A 336 -27.04 9.07 18.05
C GLY A 336 -26.30 10.40 18.25
N LYS A 337 -25.27 10.44 19.11
CA LYS A 337 -24.53 11.65 19.48
C LYS A 337 -23.23 11.82 18.70
N VAL A 338 -23.32 11.73 17.38
CA VAL A 338 -22.14 11.93 16.53
C VAL A 338 -21.81 13.42 16.48
N ASN A 339 -20.61 13.77 16.93
CA ASN A 339 -20.06 15.11 16.83
C ASN A 339 -18.60 15.08 16.35
N TYR A 340 -18.06 16.25 15.97
CA TYR A 340 -16.71 16.39 15.44
C TYR A 340 -15.64 15.79 16.39
N GLY A 341 -15.70 16.11 17.67
CA GLY A 341 -14.69 15.67 18.65
C GLY A 341 -14.71 14.17 18.90
N SER A 342 -15.91 13.58 19.08
CA SER A 342 -16.05 12.14 19.31
C SER A 342 -15.58 11.33 18.09
N LEU A 343 -15.93 11.77 16.87
CA LEU A 343 -15.48 11.14 15.64
C LEU A 343 -13.98 11.30 15.46
N PHE A 344 -13.40 12.45 15.87
CA PHE A 344 -11.96 12.67 15.79
C PHE A 344 -11.16 11.72 16.68
N VAL A 345 -11.59 11.53 17.92
CA VAL A 345 -10.93 10.57 18.84
C VAL A 345 -10.96 9.15 18.27
N CYS A 346 -12.10 8.73 17.70
CA CYS A 346 -12.18 7.43 17.02
C CYS A 346 -11.24 7.33 15.84
N TRP A 347 -11.26 8.33 14.95
CA TRP A 347 -10.37 8.36 13.79
C TRP A 347 -8.89 8.36 14.17
N TRP A 348 -8.51 9.17 15.16
CA TRP A 348 -7.14 9.21 15.67
C TRP A 348 -6.69 7.86 16.22
N ALA A 349 -7.52 7.21 17.03
CA ALA A 349 -7.20 5.91 17.63
C ALA A 349 -7.05 4.82 16.54
N ILE A 350 -7.93 4.82 15.54
CA ILE A 350 -7.89 3.91 14.40
C ILE A 350 -6.66 4.18 13.52
N ALA A 351 -6.43 5.44 13.16
CA ALA A 351 -5.29 5.82 12.32
C ALA A 351 -3.96 5.49 13.00
N LEU A 352 -3.80 5.84 14.28
CA LEU A 352 -2.58 5.53 15.04
C LEU A 352 -2.43 4.02 15.24
N GLY A 353 -3.48 3.35 15.71
CA GLY A 353 -3.45 1.93 16.05
C GLY A 353 -3.07 1.05 14.86
N PHE A 354 -3.75 1.20 13.73
CA PHE A 354 -3.47 0.36 12.56
C PHE A 354 -2.19 0.74 11.83
N ASN A 355 -1.74 2.00 11.86
CA ASN A 355 -0.42 2.35 11.36
C ASN A 355 0.72 1.76 12.23
N LEU A 356 0.58 1.72 13.55
CA LEU A 356 1.53 1.01 14.43
C LEU A 356 1.57 -0.49 14.14
N THR A 357 0.40 -1.09 13.95
CA THR A 357 0.27 -2.52 13.62
C THR A 357 0.98 -2.86 12.30
N THR A 358 0.82 -2.05 11.25
CA THR A 358 1.47 -2.31 9.94
C THR A 358 2.99 -2.31 10.04
N THR A 359 3.59 -1.49 10.89
CA THR A 359 5.05 -1.48 11.04
C THR A 359 5.59 -2.78 11.63
N ALA A 360 4.81 -3.42 12.51
CA ALA A 360 5.19 -4.67 13.16
C ALA A 360 5.06 -5.90 12.24
N THR A 361 4.12 -5.89 11.27
CA THR A 361 3.84 -7.07 10.42
C THR A 361 5.04 -7.52 9.60
N ILE A 362 5.72 -6.60 8.90
CA ILE A 362 6.90 -6.90 8.09
C ILE A 362 8.05 -7.36 8.98
N SER A 363 8.28 -6.66 10.08
CA SER A 363 9.37 -6.98 11.02
C SER A 363 9.20 -8.36 11.64
N LEU A 364 8.00 -8.70 12.12
CA LEU A 364 7.70 -10.02 12.67
C LEU A 364 7.90 -11.12 11.63
N LEU A 365 7.38 -10.94 10.42
CA LEU A 365 7.48 -11.96 9.40
C LEU A 365 8.92 -12.20 8.97
N SER A 366 9.71 -11.14 8.78
CA SER A 366 11.13 -11.26 8.40
C SER A 366 12.00 -11.91 9.46
N LYS A 367 11.59 -11.89 10.74
CA LYS A 367 12.29 -12.55 11.85
C LYS A 367 11.91 -14.02 12.02
N GLN A 368 10.79 -14.46 11.43
CA GLN A 368 10.29 -15.84 11.51
C GLN A 368 10.77 -16.70 10.34
N LEU A 369 11.16 -16.09 9.25
CA LEU A 369 11.56 -16.77 8.03
C LEU A 369 13.07 -16.67 7.80
N PRO A 370 13.69 -17.66 7.14
CA PRO A 370 15.07 -17.58 6.71
C PRO A 370 15.34 -16.37 5.81
N PRO A 371 16.55 -15.78 5.83
CA PRO A 371 16.89 -14.56 5.08
C PRO A 371 16.63 -14.66 3.57
N GLU A 372 16.73 -15.85 2.99
CA GLU A 372 16.48 -16.11 1.57
C GLU A 372 15.02 -15.78 1.19
N TRP A 373 14.09 -15.85 2.16
CA TRP A 373 12.67 -15.60 1.96
C TRP A 373 12.23 -14.16 2.19
N ASN A 374 13.14 -13.27 2.58
CA ASN A 374 12.83 -11.87 2.86
C ASN A 374 12.18 -11.15 1.67
N ARG A 375 12.58 -11.48 0.46
CA ARG A 375 11.99 -10.93 -0.77
C ARG A 375 10.53 -11.35 -0.91
N TRP A 376 10.24 -12.64 -0.73
CA TRP A 376 8.90 -13.21 -0.87
C TRP A 376 7.97 -12.74 0.24
N SER A 377 8.45 -12.71 1.47
CA SER A 377 7.68 -12.20 2.61
C SER A 377 7.29 -10.72 2.43
N SER A 378 8.22 -9.91 1.96
CA SER A 378 7.94 -8.50 1.65
C SER A 378 6.92 -8.35 0.53
N MET A 379 6.99 -9.18 -0.51
CA MET A 379 6.01 -9.20 -1.61
C MET A 379 4.64 -9.65 -1.11
N ALA A 380 4.55 -10.72 -0.33
CA ALA A 380 3.29 -11.23 0.23
C ALA A 380 2.59 -10.16 1.08
N ILE A 381 3.33 -9.51 1.99
CA ILE A 381 2.83 -8.38 2.78
C ILE A 381 2.36 -7.23 1.88
N GLN A 382 3.12 -6.89 0.85
CA GLN A 382 2.74 -5.78 -0.04
C GLN A 382 1.47 -6.08 -0.84
N TYR A 383 1.30 -7.30 -1.35
CA TYR A 383 0.05 -7.71 -2.01
C TYR A 383 -1.13 -7.74 -1.03
N SER A 384 -0.91 -8.19 0.21
CA SER A 384 -1.92 -8.12 1.28
C SER A 384 -2.34 -6.67 1.56
N ASN A 385 -1.38 -5.74 1.63
CA ASN A 385 -1.64 -4.30 1.76
C ASN A 385 -2.50 -3.77 0.61
N TYR A 386 -2.15 -4.12 -0.63
CA TYR A 386 -2.88 -3.67 -1.81
C TYR A 386 -4.32 -4.21 -1.83
N THR A 387 -4.49 -5.50 -1.52
CA THR A 387 -5.81 -6.12 -1.40
C THR A 387 -6.65 -5.42 -0.34
N GLY A 388 -6.08 -5.21 0.86
CA GLY A 388 -6.76 -4.48 1.93
C GLY A 388 -7.14 -3.07 1.50
N ARG A 389 -6.23 -2.35 0.86
CA ARG A 389 -6.46 -0.96 0.45
C ARG A 389 -7.59 -0.80 -0.55
N VAL A 390 -7.66 -1.63 -1.59
CA VAL A 390 -8.73 -1.54 -2.60
C VAL A 390 -10.06 -2.00 -2.03
N THR A 391 -10.10 -3.15 -1.35
CA THR A 391 -11.34 -3.67 -0.77
C THR A 391 -11.88 -2.76 0.32
N GLY A 392 -11.01 -2.20 1.16
CA GLY A 392 -11.36 -1.23 2.18
C GLY A 392 -11.91 0.07 1.60
N ALA A 393 -11.27 0.63 0.57
CA ALA A 393 -11.76 1.86 -0.04
C ALA A 393 -13.15 1.70 -0.69
N VAL A 394 -13.40 0.55 -1.35
CA VAL A 394 -14.73 0.22 -1.91
C VAL A 394 -15.76 0.07 -0.78
N TRP A 395 -15.39 -0.65 0.29
CA TRP A 395 -16.24 -0.80 1.48
C TRP A 395 -16.55 0.55 2.13
N GLY A 396 -15.57 1.42 2.27
CA GLY A 396 -15.73 2.77 2.80
C GLY A 396 -16.69 3.63 1.99
N GLY A 397 -16.60 3.56 0.65
CA GLY A 397 -17.53 4.26 -0.23
C GLY A 397 -18.98 3.77 -0.09
N SER A 398 -19.18 2.48 0.23
CA SER A 398 -20.51 1.89 0.45
C SER A 398 -21.03 2.03 1.89
N GLY A 399 -20.23 2.49 2.83
CA GLY A 399 -20.54 2.45 4.27
C GLY A 399 -21.86 3.11 4.66
N VAL A 400 -22.18 4.27 4.08
CA VAL A 400 -23.45 4.97 4.36
C VAL A 400 -24.63 4.21 3.76
N SER A 401 -24.51 3.63 2.58
CA SER A 401 -25.60 2.90 1.90
C SER A 401 -25.90 1.55 2.56
N VAL A 402 -24.88 0.87 3.09
CA VAL A 402 -25.02 -0.40 3.82
C VAL A 402 -25.50 -0.17 5.26
N GLY A 403 -25.30 1.02 5.79
CA GLY A 403 -25.59 1.38 7.17
C GLY A 403 -24.37 1.28 8.08
N MET A 404 -24.08 2.36 8.81
CA MET A 404 -22.84 2.53 9.56
C MET A 404 -22.59 1.48 10.64
N LEU A 405 -23.63 0.88 11.23
CA LEU A 405 -23.45 -0.20 12.21
C LEU A 405 -22.96 -1.50 11.56
N HIS A 406 -23.48 -1.84 10.38
CA HIS A 406 -23.02 -3.00 9.61
C HIS A 406 -21.61 -2.76 9.05
N TYR A 407 -21.35 -1.53 8.61
CA TYR A 407 -20.04 -1.11 8.14
C TYR A 407 -18.95 -1.35 9.19
N VAL A 408 -19.13 -0.82 10.40
CA VAL A 408 -18.16 -1.01 11.49
C VAL A 408 -18.17 -2.45 12.03
N GLY A 409 -19.33 -3.12 12.02
CA GLY A 409 -19.47 -4.51 12.41
C GLY A 409 -18.57 -5.45 11.62
N LEU A 410 -18.49 -5.28 10.29
CA LEU A 410 -17.57 -6.04 9.43
C LEU A 410 -16.11 -5.75 9.81
N GLU A 411 -15.74 -4.49 10.02
CA GLU A 411 -14.38 -4.10 10.40
C GLU A 411 -13.95 -4.77 11.72
N ILE A 412 -14.83 -4.76 12.72
CA ILE A 412 -14.59 -5.45 14.01
C ILE A 412 -14.44 -6.96 13.78
N GLY A 413 -15.28 -7.57 12.94
CA GLY A 413 -15.19 -8.98 12.58
C GLY A 413 -13.85 -9.37 11.96
N VAL A 414 -13.37 -8.57 11.00
CA VAL A 414 -12.07 -8.78 10.33
C VAL A 414 -10.91 -8.65 11.31
N VAL A 415 -10.95 -7.67 12.22
CA VAL A 415 -9.95 -7.53 13.31
C VAL A 415 -10.03 -8.70 14.28
N GLY A 416 -11.25 -9.15 14.61
CA GLY A 416 -11.48 -10.30 15.49
C GLY A 416 -10.86 -11.59 14.99
N ILE A 417 -11.00 -11.90 13.70
CA ILE A 417 -10.33 -13.05 13.06
C ILE A 417 -8.82 -12.93 13.23
N GLY A 418 -8.24 -11.76 12.94
CA GLY A 418 -6.81 -11.51 13.14
C GLY A 418 -6.38 -11.71 14.60
N ALA A 419 -7.16 -11.23 15.56
CA ALA A 419 -6.88 -11.37 16.98
C ALA A 419 -6.89 -12.84 17.43
N VAL A 420 -7.81 -13.65 16.94
CA VAL A 420 -7.84 -15.10 17.19
C VAL A 420 -6.59 -15.77 16.63
N LEU A 421 -6.24 -15.53 15.36
CA LEU A 421 -5.02 -16.07 14.74
C LEU A 421 -3.76 -15.65 15.51
N PHE A 422 -3.70 -14.42 15.96
CA PHE A 422 -2.57 -13.89 16.71
C PHE A 422 -2.43 -14.50 18.11
N THR A 423 -3.53 -14.68 18.82
CA THR A 423 -3.51 -15.26 20.17
C THR A 423 -3.10 -16.73 20.14
N THR A 424 -3.51 -17.49 19.12
CA THR A 424 -3.07 -18.88 18.93
C THR A 424 -1.57 -18.98 18.69
N LEU A 425 -1.00 -18.02 17.97
CA LEU A 425 0.42 -17.99 17.62
C LEU A 425 1.29 -17.18 18.59
N TRP A 426 0.71 -16.62 19.67
CA TRP A 426 1.41 -15.70 20.57
C TRP A 426 2.75 -16.20 21.10
N ARG A 427 2.85 -17.49 21.42
CA ARG A 427 4.07 -18.09 21.95
C ARG A 427 5.16 -18.20 20.86
N HIS A 428 4.78 -18.57 19.64
CA HIS A 428 5.68 -18.76 18.50
C HIS A 428 6.19 -17.44 17.92
N LEU A 429 5.39 -16.39 18.00
CA LEU A 429 5.77 -15.03 17.55
C LEU A 429 6.73 -14.31 18.53
N LYS A 430 7.25 -15.00 19.55
CA LYS A 430 8.25 -14.44 20.46
C LYS A 430 9.62 -14.39 19.74
N THR A 431 9.98 -13.23 19.23
CA THR A 431 11.30 -12.98 18.61
C THR A 431 12.21 -12.22 19.56
N LYS A 432 13.52 -12.34 19.36
CA LYS A 432 14.49 -11.49 20.08
C LYS A 432 14.22 -10.03 19.75
N THR A 433 14.31 -9.16 20.75
CA THR A 433 14.40 -7.71 20.54
C THR A 433 15.66 -7.44 19.74
N GLY A 434 15.53 -6.71 18.62
CA GLY A 434 16.66 -6.42 17.74
C GLY A 434 17.59 -5.37 18.28
#